data_ebaf2062f412ab7a2965e91bcfab6898
#
_entry.id   ebaf2062f412ab7a2965e91bcfab6898
#
_cell.length_a   1.000
_cell.length_b   1.000
_cell.length_c   1.000
_cell.angle_alpha   90.00
_cell.angle_beta   90.00
_cell.angle_gamma   90.00
#
_symmetry.space_group_name_H-M   'P 1'
#
loop_
_entity.id
_entity.type
_entity.pdbx_description
1 polymer ?
#
loop_
_entity_poly.entity_id
_entity_poly.type
_entity_poly.pdbx_seq_one_letter_code
_entity_poly.pdbx_strand_id
1 'polypeptide(L)'
;MKALLRTVLIATAVVTVGCGYQGTATAVDPEEFNLDPGWISVKNVQFQRQVSDNDCGAASLAMVLTHWGLPATPQDIAAACPPSPAGSRAGHLRDLVKSRGLKAFLIHGTLDDLNKELSAKRPVIVGLVKPYATNALDHYEVVVAINPWKKLVATLDPAGGPRQNTYAGFLQEWEPAKCLTLVVIGKDPAGDPVGRTR
;
A
#
# COMPACT_ATOMS: atom_id res chain seq x y z
N MET A 1 -41.25 19.80 51.76
CA MET A 1 -40.59 20.32 50.53
C MET A 1 -39.31 19.51 50.30
N LYS A 2 -39.34 18.56 49.34
CA LYS A 2 -38.15 17.71 48.99
C LYS A 2 -37.55 18.26 47.68
N ALA A 3 -36.35 18.83 47.78
CA ALA A 3 -35.59 19.31 46.62
C ALA A 3 -34.99 18.12 45.88
N LEU A 4 -35.36 17.92 44.62
CA LEU A 4 -34.74 16.94 43.71
C LEU A 4 -33.48 17.58 43.12
N LEU A 5 -32.32 17.05 43.49
CA LEU A 5 -31.03 17.39 42.91
C LEU A 5 -30.93 16.60 41.58
N ARG A 6 -31.01 17.30 40.43
CA ARG A 6 -30.76 16.70 39.10
C ARG A 6 -29.25 16.73 38.82
N THR A 7 -28.64 15.57 38.92
CA THR A 7 -27.24 15.38 38.47
C THR A 7 -27.20 15.36 36.95
N VAL A 8 -26.59 16.40 36.37
CA VAL A 8 -26.30 16.44 34.92
C VAL A 8 -25.01 15.68 34.68
N LEU A 9 -25.08 14.51 34.07
CA LEU A 9 -23.90 13.78 33.57
C LEU A 9 -23.42 14.45 32.28
N ILE A 10 -22.32 15.17 32.34
CA ILE A 10 -21.62 15.66 31.16
C ILE A 10 -20.75 14.50 30.64
N ALA A 11 -21.20 13.86 29.55
CA ALA A 11 -20.40 12.91 28.83
C ALA A 11 -19.32 13.66 28.04
N THR A 12 -18.10 13.69 28.54
CA THR A 12 -16.93 14.16 27.80
C THR A 12 -16.61 13.12 26.73
N ALA A 13 -16.96 13.41 25.46
CA ALA A 13 -16.50 12.67 24.33
C ALA A 13 -14.99 12.88 24.20
N VAL A 14 -14.20 11.87 24.54
CA VAL A 14 -12.77 11.84 24.26
C VAL A 14 -12.62 11.65 22.75
N VAL A 15 -12.43 12.74 22.02
CA VAL A 15 -11.99 12.69 20.62
C VAL A 15 -10.55 12.22 20.66
N THR A 16 -10.32 10.93 20.43
CA THR A 16 -8.99 10.42 20.12
C THR A 16 -8.60 11.00 18.76
N VAL A 17 -7.88 12.12 18.77
CA VAL A 17 -7.15 12.56 17.59
C VAL A 17 -6.04 11.52 17.40
N GLY A 18 -6.37 10.45 16.68
CA GLY A 18 -5.37 9.59 16.11
C GLY A 18 -4.48 10.48 15.27
N CYS A 19 -3.15 10.41 15.43
CA CYS A 19 -2.18 11.02 14.53
C CYS A 19 -2.42 10.40 13.14
N GLY A 20 -3.45 10.88 12.46
CA GLY A 20 -3.92 10.36 11.18
C GLY A 20 -2.98 10.88 10.10
N TYR A 21 -2.42 9.96 9.39
CA TYR A 21 -1.84 10.12 8.09
C TYR A 21 -2.81 10.94 7.22
N GLN A 22 -2.49 12.20 6.96
CA GLN A 22 -3.35 13.08 6.17
C GLN A 22 -2.99 12.96 4.69
N GLY A 23 -3.31 11.82 4.08
CA GLY A 23 -3.33 11.69 2.62
C GLY A 23 -4.70 12.04 2.06
N THR A 24 -4.82 12.01 0.74
CA THR A 24 -6.10 12.18 0.02
C THR A 24 -6.91 10.88 0.00
N ALA A 25 -6.33 9.77 0.42
CA ALA A 25 -6.95 8.45 0.45
C ALA A 25 -7.89 8.27 1.64
N THR A 26 -8.98 7.53 1.43
CA THR A 26 -9.94 7.12 2.45
C THR A 26 -9.83 5.64 2.77
N ALA A 27 -10.19 5.23 3.98
CA ALA A 27 -10.27 3.81 4.33
C ALA A 27 -11.35 3.12 3.48
N VAL A 28 -11.11 1.85 3.13
CA VAL A 28 -12.04 1.04 2.33
C VAL A 28 -12.03 -0.41 2.84
N ASP A 29 -13.16 -1.10 2.70
CA ASP A 29 -13.23 -2.54 2.90
C ASP A 29 -12.70 -3.25 1.65
N PRO A 30 -11.68 -4.12 1.75
CA PRO A 30 -11.17 -4.89 0.62
C PRO A 30 -12.24 -5.75 -0.08
N GLU A 31 -13.29 -6.16 0.61
CA GLU A 31 -14.40 -6.92 0.00
C GLU A 31 -15.14 -6.10 -1.08
N GLU A 32 -15.14 -4.78 -1.01
CA GLU A 32 -15.74 -3.92 -2.03
C GLU A 32 -15.09 -4.14 -3.41
N PHE A 33 -13.80 -4.50 -3.46
CA PHE A 33 -13.09 -4.77 -4.73
C PHE A 33 -13.56 -6.06 -5.39
N ASN A 34 -14.20 -6.96 -4.64
CA ASN A 34 -14.73 -8.21 -5.14
C ASN A 34 -16.18 -8.09 -5.62
N LEU A 35 -16.93 -7.12 -5.10
CA LEU A 35 -18.34 -6.94 -5.37
C LEU A 35 -18.63 -6.09 -6.62
N ASP A 36 -17.74 -5.16 -6.96
CA ASP A 36 -17.89 -4.27 -8.12
C ASP A 36 -17.05 -4.76 -9.30
N PRO A 37 -17.67 -5.21 -10.41
CA PRO A 37 -16.96 -5.73 -11.58
C PRO A 37 -16.10 -4.69 -12.31
N GLY A 38 -16.23 -3.41 -11.98
CA GLY A 38 -15.39 -2.34 -12.52
C GLY A 38 -13.96 -2.33 -11.95
N TRP A 39 -13.71 -3.07 -10.87
CA TRP A 39 -12.37 -3.19 -10.31
C TRP A 39 -11.54 -4.28 -10.99
N ILE A 40 -10.34 -3.91 -11.38
CA ILE A 40 -9.27 -4.83 -11.77
C ILE A 40 -8.42 -5.03 -10.53
N SER A 41 -8.54 -6.19 -9.89
CA SER A 41 -7.93 -6.45 -8.59
C SER A 41 -7.02 -7.68 -8.57
N VAL A 42 -6.02 -7.62 -7.71
CA VAL A 42 -5.17 -8.74 -7.33
C VAL A 42 -5.69 -9.31 -6.02
N LYS A 43 -6.14 -10.56 -6.06
CA LYS A 43 -6.68 -11.25 -4.89
C LYS A 43 -5.56 -11.82 -4.01
N ASN A 44 -5.88 -12.06 -2.74
CA ASN A 44 -5.01 -12.76 -1.79
C ASN A 44 -3.67 -12.05 -1.49
N VAL A 45 -3.62 -10.73 -1.62
CA VAL A 45 -2.50 -9.96 -1.07
C VAL A 45 -2.76 -9.76 0.42
N GLN A 46 -2.03 -10.50 1.25
CA GLN A 46 -2.20 -10.44 2.71
C GLN A 46 -1.63 -9.13 3.25
N PHE A 47 -2.45 -8.36 3.92
CA PHE A 47 -2.03 -7.12 4.57
C PHE A 47 -1.02 -7.42 5.70
N GLN A 48 0.07 -6.67 5.72
CA GLN A 48 1.07 -6.68 6.79
C GLN A 48 1.35 -5.25 7.25
N ARG A 49 1.18 -5.01 8.55
CA ARG A 49 1.40 -3.69 9.15
C ARG A 49 2.88 -3.44 9.34
N GLN A 50 3.32 -2.20 9.10
CA GLN A 50 4.66 -1.75 9.49
C GLN A 50 4.80 -1.77 11.02
N VAL A 51 6.02 -1.98 11.49
CA VAL A 51 6.36 -2.10 12.92
C VAL A 51 6.91 -0.80 13.46
N SER A 52 7.60 -0.05 12.64
CA SER A 52 8.18 1.26 12.96
C SER A 52 7.83 2.29 11.88
N ASP A 53 8.09 3.56 12.16
CA ASP A 53 7.70 4.67 11.26
C ASP A 53 8.48 4.70 9.94
N ASN A 54 9.59 3.96 9.83
CA ASN A 54 10.47 3.97 8.67
C ASN A 54 10.58 2.62 7.92
N ASP A 55 9.73 1.64 8.25
CA ASP A 55 9.77 0.30 7.64
C ASP A 55 8.58 0.02 6.68
N CYS A 56 7.86 1.05 6.23
CA CYS A 56 6.79 0.93 5.25
C CYS A 56 7.23 0.19 3.98
N GLY A 57 8.46 0.42 3.51
CA GLY A 57 9.02 -0.30 2.37
C GLY A 57 9.25 -1.78 2.65
N ALA A 58 9.68 -2.13 3.86
CA ALA A 58 9.84 -3.52 4.27
C ALA A 58 8.50 -4.24 4.35
N ALA A 59 7.49 -3.60 4.94
CA ALA A 59 6.14 -4.17 5.05
C ALA A 59 5.47 -4.32 3.66
N SER A 60 5.61 -3.31 2.79
CA SER A 60 5.11 -3.40 1.41
C SER A 60 5.77 -4.55 0.64
N LEU A 61 7.08 -4.72 0.78
CA LEU A 61 7.78 -5.82 0.12
C LEU A 61 7.40 -7.19 0.70
N ALA A 62 7.20 -7.29 2.01
CA ALA A 62 6.74 -8.52 2.66
C ALA A 62 5.37 -8.97 2.10
N MET A 63 4.42 -8.05 1.94
CA MET A 63 3.11 -8.34 1.32
C MET A 63 3.27 -8.91 -0.09
N VAL A 64 4.11 -8.28 -0.93
CA VAL A 64 4.31 -8.70 -2.32
C VAL A 64 5.06 -10.02 -2.42
N LEU A 65 6.09 -10.26 -1.60
CA LEU A 65 6.80 -11.54 -1.59
C LEU A 65 5.90 -12.69 -1.13
N THR A 66 5.09 -12.47 -0.09
CA THR A 66 4.11 -13.46 0.39
C THR A 66 3.09 -13.79 -0.70
N HIS A 67 2.61 -12.80 -1.46
CA HIS A 67 1.74 -13.03 -2.62
C HIS A 67 2.39 -13.95 -3.66
N TRP A 68 3.70 -13.85 -3.88
CA TRP A 68 4.44 -14.71 -4.81
C TRP A 68 4.91 -16.05 -4.21
N GLY A 69 4.36 -16.46 -3.06
CA GLY A 69 4.69 -17.74 -2.42
C GLY A 69 6.06 -17.75 -1.72
N LEU A 70 6.62 -16.59 -1.44
CA LEU A 70 7.84 -16.43 -0.64
C LEU A 70 7.46 -15.73 0.69
N PRO A 71 6.92 -16.45 1.68
CA PRO A 71 6.50 -15.88 2.94
C PRO A 71 7.61 -15.06 3.59
N ALA A 72 7.29 -13.84 3.98
CA ALA A 72 8.19 -12.92 4.64
C ALA A 72 7.39 -12.01 5.59
N THR A 73 8.00 -11.62 6.68
CA THR A 73 7.48 -10.59 7.59
C THR A 73 8.21 -9.25 7.34
N PRO A 74 7.62 -8.12 7.74
CA PRO A 74 8.33 -6.83 7.71
C PRO A 74 9.68 -6.88 8.44
N GLN A 75 9.78 -7.63 9.54
CA GLN A 75 11.01 -7.80 10.31
C GLN A 75 12.07 -8.56 9.50
N ASP A 76 11.69 -9.63 8.77
CA ASP A 76 12.62 -10.39 7.94
C ASP A 76 13.20 -9.52 6.83
N ILE A 77 12.36 -8.66 6.25
CA ILE A 77 12.79 -7.74 5.19
C ILE A 77 13.68 -6.64 5.78
N ALA A 78 13.29 -6.05 6.91
CA ALA A 78 14.09 -5.02 7.58
C ALA A 78 15.45 -5.56 8.05
N ALA A 79 15.54 -6.81 8.50
CA ALA A 79 16.78 -7.46 8.85
C ALA A 79 17.70 -7.68 7.62
N ALA A 80 17.11 -8.09 6.47
CA ALA A 80 17.86 -8.32 5.23
C ALA A 80 18.19 -7.03 4.47
N CYS A 81 17.42 -5.98 4.65
CA CYS A 81 17.56 -4.68 4.00
C CYS A 81 17.22 -3.56 5.01
N PRO A 82 18.12 -3.27 5.96
CA PRO A 82 17.84 -2.31 7.02
C PRO A 82 17.45 -0.93 6.47
N PRO A 83 16.31 -0.37 6.91
CA PRO A 83 15.95 0.98 6.54
C PRO A 83 16.92 1.99 7.17
N SER A 84 17.13 3.09 6.47
CA SER A 84 17.77 4.26 7.06
C SER A 84 16.77 5.06 7.91
N PRO A 85 17.20 6.08 8.66
CA PRO A 85 16.26 7.00 9.30
C PRO A 85 15.26 7.64 8.33
N ALA A 86 15.63 7.77 7.04
CA ALA A 86 14.75 8.25 5.97
C ALA A 86 13.95 7.11 5.28
N GLY A 87 13.93 5.90 5.85
CA GLY A 87 13.20 4.76 5.29
C GLY A 87 14.02 3.86 4.36
N SER A 88 13.33 2.97 3.69
CA SER A 88 13.91 1.98 2.76
C SER A 88 14.21 2.61 1.40
N ARG A 89 15.38 2.30 0.82
CA ARG A 89 15.71 2.70 -0.55
C ARG A 89 15.12 1.70 -1.55
N ALA A 90 14.37 2.18 -2.52
CA ALA A 90 13.73 1.35 -3.55
C ALA A 90 14.72 0.42 -4.29
N GLY A 91 15.96 0.91 -4.55
CA GLY A 91 17.02 0.09 -5.16
C GLY A 91 17.41 -1.11 -4.32
N HIS A 92 17.51 -0.96 -2.99
CA HIS A 92 17.83 -2.06 -2.08
C HIS A 92 16.67 -3.08 -2.03
N LEU A 93 15.42 -2.61 -1.99
CA LEU A 93 14.25 -3.50 -2.05
C LEU A 93 14.23 -4.31 -3.36
N ARG A 94 14.49 -3.66 -4.50
CA ARG A 94 14.62 -4.33 -5.80
C ARG A 94 15.71 -5.41 -5.78
N ASP A 95 16.89 -5.08 -5.24
CA ASP A 95 18.04 -5.98 -5.26
C ASP A 95 17.81 -7.18 -4.31
N LEU A 96 17.12 -6.97 -3.19
CA LEU A 96 16.67 -8.05 -2.31
C LEU A 96 15.68 -8.99 -3.02
N VAL A 97 14.74 -8.46 -3.79
CA VAL A 97 13.82 -9.29 -4.61
C VAL A 97 14.60 -10.16 -5.59
N LYS A 98 15.57 -9.56 -6.30
CA LYS A 98 16.41 -10.29 -7.26
C LYS A 98 17.25 -11.37 -6.60
N SER A 99 17.81 -11.12 -5.41
CA SER A 99 18.58 -12.13 -4.64
C SER A 99 17.71 -13.32 -4.20
N ARG A 100 16.40 -13.15 -4.12
CA ARG A 100 15.42 -14.22 -3.84
C ARG A 100 14.92 -14.96 -5.09
N GLY A 101 15.53 -14.71 -6.26
CA GLY A 101 15.23 -15.41 -7.51
C GLY A 101 14.02 -14.90 -8.28
N LEU A 102 13.44 -13.76 -7.88
CA LEU A 102 12.37 -13.11 -8.59
C LEU A 102 12.90 -12.02 -9.54
N LYS A 103 12.08 -11.61 -10.51
CA LYS A 103 12.39 -10.44 -11.34
C LYS A 103 11.84 -9.17 -10.65
N ALA A 104 12.63 -8.10 -10.68
CA ALA A 104 12.20 -6.82 -10.12
C ALA A 104 12.69 -5.65 -10.97
N PHE A 105 11.81 -4.68 -11.19
CA PHE A 105 12.05 -3.51 -12.01
C PHE A 105 11.61 -2.24 -11.26
N LEU A 106 12.48 -1.24 -11.25
CA LEU A 106 12.13 0.11 -10.83
C LEU A 106 11.84 0.93 -12.08
N ILE A 107 10.66 1.51 -12.13
CA ILE A 107 10.21 2.36 -13.24
C ILE A 107 9.59 3.66 -12.72
N HIS A 108 9.46 4.65 -13.57
CA HIS A 108 8.55 5.77 -13.42
C HIS A 108 7.23 5.36 -14.06
N GLY A 109 6.30 4.87 -13.22
CA GLY A 109 5.06 4.26 -13.70
C GLY A 109 4.02 5.28 -14.17
N THR A 110 3.01 4.75 -14.84
CA THR A 110 1.78 5.46 -15.24
C THR A 110 0.56 4.71 -14.72
N LEU A 111 -0.61 5.34 -14.68
CA LEU A 111 -1.87 4.65 -14.36
C LEU A 111 -2.14 3.48 -15.31
N ASP A 112 -1.72 3.58 -16.57
CA ASP A 112 -1.83 2.50 -17.56
C ASP A 112 -0.90 1.32 -17.20
N ASP A 113 0.32 1.59 -16.72
CA ASP A 113 1.20 0.54 -16.22
C ASP A 113 0.60 -0.15 -15.00
N LEU A 114 0.03 0.58 -14.03
CA LEU A 114 -0.68 -0.03 -12.91
C LEU A 114 -1.82 -0.91 -13.39
N ASN A 115 -2.62 -0.44 -14.36
CA ASN A 115 -3.70 -1.23 -14.94
C ASN A 115 -3.20 -2.53 -15.59
N LYS A 116 -2.10 -2.47 -16.37
CA LYS A 116 -1.47 -3.64 -17.00
C LYS A 116 -0.95 -4.64 -15.97
N GLU A 117 -0.26 -4.16 -14.93
CA GLU A 117 0.29 -5.02 -13.89
C GLU A 117 -0.82 -5.72 -13.09
N LEU A 118 -1.84 -4.99 -12.66
CA LEU A 118 -2.98 -5.56 -11.93
C LEU A 118 -3.81 -6.52 -12.79
N SER A 119 -3.98 -6.23 -14.08
CA SER A 119 -4.61 -7.16 -15.05
C SER A 119 -3.82 -8.47 -15.16
N ALA A 120 -2.50 -8.39 -15.07
CA ALA A 120 -1.60 -9.54 -15.04
C ALA A 120 -1.45 -10.16 -13.63
N LYS A 121 -2.32 -9.80 -12.67
CA LYS A 121 -2.36 -10.30 -11.29
C LYS A 121 -1.06 -10.03 -10.50
N ARG A 122 -0.40 -8.92 -10.79
CA ARG A 122 0.81 -8.48 -10.12
C ARG A 122 0.54 -7.27 -9.25
N PRO A 123 0.60 -7.39 -7.91
CA PRO A 123 0.53 -6.24 -7.01
C PRO A 123 1.79 -5.39 -7.17
N VAL A 124 1.66 -4.08 -7.09
CA VAL A 124 2.72 -3.12 -7.41
C VAL A 124 3.06 -2.28 -6.19
N ILE A 125 4.34 -2.17 -5.82
CA ILE A 125 4.76 -1.25 -4.77
C ILE A 125 4.98 0.13 -5.39
N VAL A 126 4.38 1.15 -4.81
CA VAL A 126 4.55 2.55 -5.21
C VAL A 126 5.19 3.37 -4.10
N GLY A 127 6.06 4.30 -4.48
CA GLY A 127 6.56 5.34 -3.59
C GLY A 127 5.66 6.57 -3.69
N LEU A 128 5.24 7.12 -2.58
CA LEU A 128 4.34 8.26 -2.47
C LEU A 128 4.98 9.34 -1.61
N VAL A 129 4.60 10.58 -1.82
CA VAL A 129 4.90 11.70 -0.90
C VAL A 129 3.60 12.11 -0.24
N LYS A 130 3.45 11.74 1.03
CA LYS A 130 2.24 12.02 1.79
C LYS A 130 2.34 13.39 2.44
N PRO A 131 1.33 14.25 2.30
CA PRO A 131 1.24 15.46 3.10
C PRO A 131 0.97 15.08 4.57
N TYR A 132 1.86 15.48 5.48
CA TYR A 132 1.72 15.25 6.90
C TYR A 132 1.92 16.56 7.66
N ALA A 133 0.84 17.12 8.18
CA ALA A 133 0.84 18.42 8.86
C ALA A 133 1.57 19.51 8.03
N THR A 134 2.74 19.97 8.46
CA THR A 134 3.58 20.96 7.77
C THR A 134 4.70 20.34 6.93
N ASN A 135 4.83 19.01 6.93
CA ASN A 135 5.90 18.27 6.27
C ASN A 135 5.33 17.32 5.21
N ALA A 136 6.19 16.90 4.29
CA ALA A 136 5.94 15.78 3.39
C ALA A 136 6.69 14.55 3.91
N LEU A 137 6.08 13.38 3.80
CA LEU A 137 6.65 12.11 4.25
C LEU A 137 6.70 11.14 3.07
N ASP A 138 7.90 10.65 2.77
CA ASP A 138 8.08 9.56 1.81
C ASP A 138 7.51 8.26 2.37
N HIS A 139 6.68 7.58 1.57
CA HIS A 139 5.94 6.42 2.00
C HIS A 139 5.81 5.38 0.90
N TYR A 140 5.73 4.09 1.27
CA TYR A 140 5.46 3.00 0.34
C TYR A 140 4.11 2.38 0.64
N GLU A 141 3.36 2.10 -0.43
CA GLU A 141 2.11 1.35 -0.39
C GLU A 141 2.09 0.29 -1.49
N VAL A 142 1.23 -0.71 -1.34
CA VAL A 142 1.00 -1.74 -2.37
C VAL A 142 -0.30 -1.46 -3.09
N VAL A 143 -0.24 -1.14 -4.37
CA VAL A 143 -1.44 -1.04 -5.24
C VAL A 143 -1.96 -2.45 -5.50
N VAL A 144 -3.22 -2.68 -5.14
CA VAL A 144 -3.88 -4.00 -5.26
C VAL A 144 -5.11 -3.98 -6.16
N ALA A 145 -5.66 -2.80 -6.43
CA ALA A 145 -6.79 -2.68 -7.36
C ALA A 145 -6.84 -1.31 -8.04
N ILE A 146 -7.43 -1.27 -9.22
CA ILE A 146 -7.72 -0.05 -9.98
C ILE A 146 -9.11 -0.15 -10.60
N ASN A 147 -9.85 0.96 -10.58
CA ASN A 147 -11.14 1.07 -11.26
C ASN A 147 -11.06 2.20 -12.29
N PRO A 148 -10.79 1.89 -13.58
CA PRO A 148 -10.66 2.91 -14.62
C PRO A 148 -11.94 3.73 -14.86
N TRP A 149 -13.12 3.12 -14.65
CA TRP A 149 -14.40 3.78 -14.85
C TRP A 149 -14.70 4.84 -13.79
N LYS A 150 -14.46 4.47 -12.52
CA LYS A 150 -14.65 5.38 -11.39
C LYS A 150 -13.43 6.26 -11.12
N LYS A 151 -12.33 6.03 -11.84
CA LYS A 151 -11.03 6.71 -11.66
C LYS A 151 -10.53 6.57 -10.21
N LEU A 152 -10.51 5.34 -9.70
CA LEU A 152 -10.07 5.01 -8.35
C LEU A 152 -8.87 4.06 -8.37
N VAL A 153 -8.00 4.22 -7.40
CA VAL A 153 -6.88 3.32 -7.08
C VAL A 153 -7.07 2.83 -5.65
N ALA A 154 -6.86 1.54 -5.42
CA ALA A 154 -6.87 0.97 -4.09
C ALA A 154 -5.51 0.43 -3.70
N THR A 155 -5.10 0.70 -2.47
CA THR A 155 -3.80 0.36 -1.92
C THR A 155 -3.93 -0.35 -0.58
N LEU A 156 -2.91 -1.12 -0.23
CA LEU A 156 -2.63 -1.55 1.14
C LEU A 156 -1.54 -0.62 1.70
N ASP A 157 -1.94 0.28 2.57
CA ASP A 157 -1.04 1.19 3.28
C ASP A 157 -0.53 0.50 4.56
N PRO A 158 0.77 0.20 4.67
CA PRO A 158 1.32 -0.48 5.85
C PRO A 158 1.04 0.22 7.19
N ALA A 159 0.88 1.54 7.19
CA ALA A 159 0.55 2.32 8.37
C ALA A 159 -0.95 2.34 8.65
N GLY A 160 -1.76 2.54 7.61
CA GLY A 160 -3.18 2.87 7.73
C GLY A 160 -4.15 1.74 7.37
N GLY A 161 -3.69 0.65 6.74
CA GLY A 161 -4.55 -0.43 6.26
C GLY A 161 -5.05 -0.21 4.83
N PRO A 162 -6.10 -0.93 4.41
CA PRO A 162 -6.66 -0.80 3.07
C PRO A 162 -7.24 0.60 2.84
N ARG A 163 -6.90 1.18 1.70
CA ARG A 163 -7.31 2.53 1.31
C ARG A 163 -7.73 2.60 -0.14
N GLN A 164 -8.57 3.58 -0.47
CA GLN A 164 -8.84 3.98 -1.85
C GLN A 164 -8.60 5.48 -2.03
N ASN A 165 -8.24 5.85 -3.24
CA ASN A 165 -8.00 7.23 -3.63
C ASN A 165 -8.57 7.48 -5.03
N THR A 166 -8.96 8.72 -5.33
CA THR A 166 -9.21 9.11 -6.72
C THR A 166 -7.90 9.13 -7.50
N TYR A 167 -7.95 9.03 -8.83
CA TYR A 167 -6.76 9.21 -9.68
C TYR A 167 -6.07 10.55 -9.40
N ALA A 168 -6.84 11.63 -9.26
CA ALA A 168 -6.28 12.94 -8.97
C ALA A 168 -5.56 12.98 -7.63
N GLY A 169 -6.19 12.48 -6.56
CA GLY A 169 -5.57 12.43 -5.24
C GLY A 169 -4.35 11.50 -5.20
N PHE A 170 -4.43 10.35 -5.86
CA PHE A 170 -3.29 9.43 -5.96
C PHE A 170 -2.10 10.06 -6.70
N LEU A 171 -2.36 10.75 -7.82
CA LEU A 171 -1.31 11.45 -8.57
C LEU A 171 -0.67 12.59 -7.78
N GLN A 172 -1.45 13.34 -6.96
CA GLN A 172 -0.90 14.36 -6.06
C GLN A 172 0.15 13.81 -5.09
N GLU A 173 0.05 12.54 -4.71
CA GLU A 173 1.00 11.87 -3.82
C GLU A 173 2.10 11.13 -4.60
N TRP A 174 1.82 10.64 -5.79
CA TRP A 174 2.72 9.78 -6.56
C TRP A 174 3.69 10.58 -7.45
N GLU A 175 3.23 11.65 -8.10
CA GLU A 175 4.06 12.50 -8.97
C GLU A 175 5.24 13.16 -8.23
N PRO A 176 5.10 13.69 -7.00
CA PRO A 176 6.25 14.21 -6.26
C PRO A 176 7.33 13.15 -5.99
N ALA A 177 6.94 11.87 -5.85
CA ALA A 177 7.85 10.73 -5.78
C ALA A 177 8.34 10.28 -7.17
N LYS A 178 8.15 11.08 -8.24
CA LYS A 178 8.50 10.77 -9.63
C LYS A 178 7.82 9.49 -10.13
N CYS A 179 6.61 9.23 -9.69
CA CYS A 179 5.85 8.01 -9.97
C CYS A 179 6.66 6.74 -9.71
N LEU A 180 7.45 6.73 -8.63
CA LEU A 180 8.31 5.59 -8.27
C LEU A 180 7.47 4.33 -8.14
N THR A 181 7.87 3.32 -8.89
CA THR A 181 7.14 2.05 -8.99
C THR A 181 8.10 0.88 -8.99
N LEU A 182 7.90 -0.06 -8.07
CA LEU A 182 8.63 -1.32 -8.02
C LEU A 182 7.68 -2.45 -8.45
N VAL A 183 7.92 -2.98 -9.64
CA VAL A 183 7.22 -4.14 -10.18
C VAL A 183 8.00 -5.39 -9.81
N VAL A 184 7.32 -6.37 -9.21
CA VAL A 184 7.87 -7.67 -8.84
C VAL A 184 7.13 -8.75 -9.63
N ILE A 185 7.89 -9.61 -10.33
CA ILE A 185 7.34 -10.71 -11.11
C ILE A 185 7.86 -12.02 -10.52
N GLY A 186 6.95 -12.75 -9.92
CA GLY A 186 7.17 -14.10 -9.41
C GLY A 186 6.74 -15.17 -10.40
N LYS A 187 6.88 -16.42 -9.99
CA LYS A 187 6.23 -17.56 -10.64
C LYS A 187 4.83 -17.66 -10.05
N ASP A 188 3.83 -17.86 -10.89
CA ASP A 188 2.50 -18.18 -10.41
C ASP A 188 2.59 -19.37 -9.43
N PRO A 189 1.99 -19.31 -8.23
CA PRO A 189 1.91 -20.45 -7.33
C PRO A 189 1.31 -21.71 -7.99
N ALA A 190 0.52 -21.55 -9.06
CA ALA A 190 0.00 -22.63 -9.89
C ALA A 190 1.00 -23.15 -10.95
N GLY A 191 2.23 -22.64 -11.01
CA GLY A 191 3.30 -23.15 -11.85
C GLY A 191 3.38 -22.62 -13.27
N ASP A 192 2.46 -21.75 -13.70
CA ASP A 192 2.51 -21.14 -15.03
C ASP A 192 3.25 -19.80 -14.99
N PRO A 193 4.27 -19.55 -15.83
CA PRO A 193 4.91 -18.25 -15.90
C PRO A 193 3.91 -17.23 -16.47
N VAL A 194 3.36 -16.39 -15.61
CA VAL A 194 2.48 -15.26 -16.01
C VAL A 194 3.27 -14.38 -16.98
N GLY A 195 2.94 -14.43 -18.26
CA GLY A 195 3.55 -13.55 -19.23
C GLY A 195 3.81 -14.12 -20.62
N ARG A 196 3.12 -15.15 -21.08
CA ARG A 196 3.02 -15.44 -22.52
C ARG A 196 1.71 -14.87 -23.07
N THR A 197 1.71 -13.60 -23.40
CA THR A 197 0.80 -13.09 -24.43
C THR A 197 1.30 -13.65 -25.76
N ARG A 198 0.47 -14.48 -26.41
CA ARG A 198 0.57 -14.77 -27.83
C ARG A 198 0.18 -13.55 -28.64
#